data_4f83b99b66550c070d368d75df78c000
#
_entry.id   4f83b99b66550c070d368d75df78c000
#
_cell.length_a   1.000
_cell.length_b   1.000
_cell.length_c   1.000
_cell.angle_alpha   90.00
_cell.angle_beta   90.00
_cell.angle_gamma   90.00
#
_symmetry.space_group_name_H-M   'P 1'
#
loop_
_entity.id
_entity.type
_entity.pdbx_description
1 polymer ?
#
loop_
_entity_poly.entity_id
_entity_poly.type
_entity_poly.pdbx_seq_one_letter_code
_entity_poly.pdbx_strand_id
1 'polypeptide(L)'
;MFLSMNWISDFVDFTGLDKVELIHRFSLSTAEVENEIFFKGSDISGIVVAEIKSVENHPDSKKLHLLKVDAGDGQLTDVVCGAPNVRVGLKTAFAKVGAKIGEIEIAPRKLAGYASNGMCCSE
;
A
#
# COMPACT_ATOMS: atom_id res chain seq x y z
N MET A 1 13.63 14.91 -18.50
CA MET A 1 14.00 15.48 -17.18
C MET A 1 12.80 15.33 -16.23
N PHE A 2 13.02 14.91 -15.01
CA PHE A 2 11.94 14.83 -14.01
C PHE A 2 11.99 16.03 -13.07
N LEU A 3 10.85 16.66 -12.83
CA LEU A 3 10.68 17.77 -11.89
C LEU A 3 9.70 17.32 -10.79
N SER A 4 10.10 17.49 -9.52
CA SER A 4 9.23 17.21 -8.39
C SER A 4 8.49 18.49 -7.96
N MET A 5 7.17 18.50 -8.07
CA MET A 5 6.33 19.61 -7.61
C MET A 5 6.48 19.84 -6.09
N ASN A 6 6.64 18.76 -5.32
CA ASN A 6 6.88 18.89 -3.87
C ASN A 6 8.20 19.60 -3.58
N TRP A 7 9.24 19.31 -4.35
CA TRP A 7 10.53 19.97 -4.18
C TRP A 7 10.48 21.44 -4.63
N ILE A 8 9.81 21.73 -5.75
CA ILE A 8 9.64 23.10 -6.22
C ILE A 8 8.83 23.93 -5.22
N SER A 9 7.88 23.32 -4.49
CA SER A 9 7.09 24.00 -3.47
C SER A 9 7.87 24.55 -2.29
N ASP A 10 9.13 24.12 -2.10
CA ASP A 10 10.04 24.72 -1.11
C ASP A 10 10.49 26.15 -1.52
N PHE A 11 10.34 26.50 -2.80
CA PHE A 11 10.77 27.78 -3.37
C PHE A 11 9.62 28.64 -3.90
N VAL A 12 8.50 28.01 -4.25
CA VAL A 12 7.33 28.66 -4.87
C VAL A 12 6.05 28.18 -4.22
N ASP A 13 5.22 29.09 -3.79
CA ASP A 13 3.91 28.77 -3.21
C ASP A 13 2.90 28.43 -4.32
N PHE A 14 2.38 27.19 -4.26
CA PHE A 14 1.33 26.68 -5.15
C PHE A 14 -0.05 26.63 -4.47
N THR A 15 -0.21 27.26 -3.32
CA THR A 15 -1.48 27.23 -2.57
C THR A 15 -2.60 27.83 -3.40
N GLY A 16 -3.69 27.07 -3.55
CA GLY A 16 -4.87 27.51 -4.30
C GLY A 16 -4.76 27.40 -5.83
N LEU A 17 -3.62 26.90 -6.35
CA LEU A 17 -3.49 26.66 -7.77
C LEU A 17 -3.94 25.24 -8.15
N ASP A 18 -4.71 25.11 -9.24
CA ASP A 18 -4.97 23.82 -9.84
C ASP A 18 -3.69 23.30 -10.52
N LYS A 19 -3.24 22.11 -10.10
CA LYS A 19 -1.96 21.54 -10.56
C LYS A 19 -2.02 21.11 -12.03
N VAL A 20 -3.16 20.64 -12.51
CA VAL A 20 -3.33 20.23 -13.91
C VAL A 20 -3.28 21.45 -14.81
N GLU A 21 -4.00 22.51 -14.45
CA GLU A 21 -3.97 23.77 -15.18
C GLU A 21 -2.56 24.40 -15.18
N LEU A 22 -1.86 24.35 -14.04
CA LEU A 22 -0.48 24.83 -13.92
C LEU A 22 0.46 24.11 -14.90
N ILE A 23 0.40 22.77 -14.93
CA ILE A 23 1.22 21.94 -15.82
C ILE A 23 0.90 22.23 -17.28
N HIS A 24 -0.40 22.37 -17.60
CA HIS A 24 -0.83 22.71 -18.95
C HIS A 24 -0.27 24.08 -19.40
N ARG A 25 -0.39 25.09 -18.59
CA ARG A 25 0.15 26.44 -18.87
C ARG A 25 1.67 26.45 -18.97
N PHE A 26 2.36 25.67 -18.11
CA PHE A 26 3.81 25.54 -18.18
C PHE A 26 4.23 24.89 -19.50
N SER A 27 3.52 23.86 -19.93
CA SER A 27 3.78 23.17 -21.22
C SER A 27 3.64 24.10 -22.43
N LEU A 28 2.65 25.00 -22.38
CA LEU A 28 2.41 25.96 -23.46
C LEU A 28 3.37 27.15 -23.50
N SER A 29 3.93 27.53 -22.36
CA SER A 29 4.68 28.80 -22.25
C SER A 29 6.20 28.61 -22.05
N THR A 30 6.63 27.46 -21.59
CA THR A 30 8.02 27.27 -21.14
C THR A 30 8.68 26.05 -21.77
N ALA A 31 8.19 24.86 -21.47
CA ALA A 31 8.74 23.60 -21.97
C ALA A 31 7.64 22.53 -22.02
N GLU A 32 7.67 21.72 -23.07
CA GLU A 32 6.72 20.63 -23.23
C GLU A 32 6.80 19.62 -22.07
N VAL A 33 5.65 19.27 -21.51
CA VAL A 33 5.50 18.23 -20.51
C VAL A 33 4.96 16.98 -21.20
N GLU A 34 5.81 15.97 -21.34
CA GLU A 34 5.47 14.71 -22.01
C GLU A 34 4.58 13.81 -21.12
N ASN A 35 4.86 13.79 -19.81
CA ASN A 35 4.14 12.95 -18.84
C ASN A 35 4.03 13.63 -17.48
N GLU A 36 2.94 13.34 -16.78
CA GLU A 36 2.72 13.75 -15.40
C GLU A 36 2.42 12.53 -14.53
N ILE A 37 2.98 12.49 -13.32
CA ILE A 37 2.77 11.41 -12.35
C ILE A 37 2.21 12.02 -11.07
N PHE A 38 0.95 11.70 -10.76
CA PHE A 38 0.33 12.06 -9.48
C PHE A 38 0.38 10.86 -8.52
N PHE A 39 1.09 11.02 -7.41
CA PHE A 39 1.05 10.04 -6.33
C PHE A 39 -0.20 10.27 -5.48
N LYS A 40 -1.20 9.43 -5.66
CA LYS A 40 -2.47 9.47 -4.92
C LYS A 40 -2.35 8.80 -3.56
N GLY A 41 -1.55 9.37 -2.66
CA GLY A 41 -1.41 8.85 -1.30
C GLY A 41 -2.69 8.97 -0.45
N SER A 42 -3.62 9.84 -0.81
CA SER A 42 -4.89 10.05 -0.11
C SER A 42 -5.88 8.90 -0.24
N ASP A 43 -5.72 8.05 -1.25
CA ASP A 43 -6.62 6.92 -1.53
C ASP A 43 -6.20 5.65 -0.79
N ILE A 44 -5.18 5.75 0.08
CA ILE A 44 -4.66 4.63 0.87
C ILE A 44 -4.83 4.95 2.35
N SER A 45 -5.53 4.09 3.07
CA SER A 45 -5.72 4.21 4.51
C SER A 45 -5.74 2.85 5.20
N GLY A 46 -5.42 2.81 6.51
CA GLY A 46 -5.46 1.58 7.30
C GLY A 46 -4.31 0.61 7.02
N ILE A 47 -3.23 1.08 6.38
CA ILE A 47 -2.00 0.32 6.17
C ILE A 47 -1.01 0.67 7.26
N VAL A 48 -0.42 -0.37 7.86
CA VAL A 48 0.58 -0.25 8.93
C VAL A 48 1.78 -1.14 8.61
N VAL A 49 2.91 -0.87 9.26
CA VAL A 49 4.02 -1.82 9.26
C VAL A 49 3.71 -2.91 10.27
N ALA A 50 3.78 -4.18 9.85
CA ALA A 50 3.56 -5.31 10.71
C ALA A 50 4.67 -6.34 10.58
N GLU A 51 4.89 -7.11 11.64
CA GLU A 51 5.90 -8.18 11.69
C GLU A 51 5.24 -9.55 11.67
N ILE A 52 5.74 -10.44 10.83
CA ILE A 52 5.28 -11.83 10.77
C ILE A 52 5.91 -12.61 11.94
N LYS A 53 5.11 -13.07 12.88
CA LYS A 53 5.56 -13.82 14.06
C LYS A 53 5.55 -15.33 13.87
N SER A 54 4.68 -15.85 13.01
CA SER A 54 4.60 -17.28 12.69
C SER A 54 4.23 -17.48 11.23
N VAL A 55 4.81 -18.52 10.62
CA VAL A 55 4.51 -18.96 9.26
C VAL A 55 4.29 -20.46 9.29
N GLU A 56 3.12 -20.91 8.87
CA GLU A 56 2.78 -22.31 8.72
C GLU A 56 2.32 -22.60 7.30
N ASN A 57 2.61 -23.78 6.77
CA ASN A 57 2.12 -24.17 5.46
C ASN A 57 0.63 -24.51 5.54
N HIS A 58 -0.12 -24.06 4.54
CA HIS A 58 -1.54 -24.42 4.45
C HIS A 58 -1.67 -25.92 4.14
N PRO A 59 -2.51 -26.70 4.88
CA PRO A 59 -2.59 -28.15 4.71
C PRO A 59 -3.06 -28.58 3.33
N ASP A 60 -4.00 -27.81 2.73
CA ASP A 60 -4.62 -28.12 1.45
C ASP A 60 -4.07 -27.31 0.27
N SER A 61 -3.01 -26.51 0.48
CA SER A 61 -2.43 -25.69 -0.59
C SER A 61 -0.93 -25.55 -0.47
N LYS A 62 -0.22 -25.91 -1.54
CA LYS A 62 1.25 -25.76 -1.62
C LYS A 62 1.70 -24.29 -1.81
N LYS A 63 0.78 -23.38 -2.11
CA LYS A 63 1.08 -21.97 -2.40
C LYS A 63 0.64 -21.03 -1.29
N LEU A 64 -0.18 -21.49 -0.35
CA LEU A 64 -0.70 -20.64 0.71
C LEU A 64 0.02 -20.93 2.02
N HIS A 65 0.22 -19.86 2.79
CA HIS A 65 0.79 -19.88 4.13
C HIS A 65 -0.19 -19.27 5.12
N LEU A 66 -0.25 -19.86 6.31
CA LEU A 66 -1.00 -19.33 7.44
C LEU A 66 -0.03 -18.50 8.29
N LEU A 67 -0.32 -17.23 8.43
CA LEU A 67 0.54 -16.27 9.11
C LEU A 67 -0.13 -15.78 10.39
N LYS A 68 0.68 -15.57 11.43
CA LYS A 68 0.33 -14.72 12.58
C LYS A 68 1.12 -13.42 12.49
N VAL A 69 0.41 -12.32 12.37
CA VAL A 69 0.96 -11.00 12.09
C VAL A 69 0.73 -10.09 13.29
N ASP A 70 1.78 -9.43 13.73
CA ASP A 70 1.77 -8.41 14.79
C ASP A 70 1.78 -7.02 14.14
N ALA A 71 0.69 -6.31 14.26
CA ALA A 71 0.51 -4.94 13.74
C ALA A 71 0.83 -3.84 14.77
N GLY A 72 1.46 -4.21 15.89
CA GLY A 72 1.86 -3.27 16.95
C GLY A 72 0.74 -2.93 17.95
N ASP A 73 -0.38 -3.63 17.89
CA ASP A 73 -1.52 -3.47 18.80
C ASP A 73 -1.55 -4.52 19.94
N GLY A 74 -0.51 -5.34 20.03
CA GLY A 74 -0.37 -6.38 21.06
C GLY A 74 -1.22 -7.63 20.80
N GLN A 75 -1.90 -7.70 19.66
CA GLN A 75 -2.69 -8.87 19.25
C GLN A 75 -2.13 -9.46 17.95
N LEU A 76 -2.13 -10.79 17.88
CA LEU A 76 -1.75 -11.49 16.66
C LEU A 76 -2.96 -11.65 15.74
N THR A 77 -2.83 -11.22 14.51
CA THR A 77 -3.87 -11.34 13.48
C THR A 77 -3.58 -12.53 12.59
N ASP A 78 -4.57 -13.39 12.39
CA ASP A 78 -4.49 -14.53 11.47
C ASP A 78 -4.69 -14.04 10.02
N VAL A 79 -3.75 -14.40 9.15
CA VAL A 79 -3.72 -13.98 7.76
C VAL A 79 -3.33 -15.15 6.87
N VAL A 80 -4.03 -15.33 5.76
CA VAL A 80 -3.64 -16.28 4.71
C VAL A 80 -2.91 -15.52 3.61
N CYS A 81 -1.71 -15.93 3.28
CA CYS A 81 -0.86 -15.27 2.29
C CYS A 81 -0.30 -16.24 1.26
N GLY A 82 -0.30 -15.85 -0.01
CA GLY A 82 0.25 -16.65 -1.12
C GLY A 82 1.62 -16.18 -1.60
N ALA A 83 2.26 -15.23 -0.92
CA ALA A 83 3.57 -14.73 -1.32
C ALA A 83 4.67 -15.75 -1.00
N PRO A 84 5.62 -15.98 -1.92
CA PRO A 84 6.67 -16.99 -1.74
C PRO A 84 7.80 -16.52 -0.79
N ASN A 85 7.87 -15.23 -0.51
CA ASN A 85 8.93 -14.61 0.29
C ASN A 85 8.59 -14.47 1.79
N VAL A 86 7.46 -15.03 2.24
CA VAL A 86 7.05 -14.96 3.64
C VAL A 86 8.01 -15.72 4.55
N ARG A 87 8.43 -15.09 5.66
CA ARG A 87 9.27 -15.67 6.69
C ARG A 87 9.02 -15.02 8.04
N VAL A 88 9.30 -15.74 9.10
CA VAL A 88 9.24 -15.20 10.46
C VAL A 88 10.22 -14.03 10.60
N GLY A 89 9.79 -12.96 11.26
CA GLY A 89 10.56 -11.72 11.44
C GLY A 89 10.52 -10.77 10.26
N LEU A 90 9.84 -11.13 9.15
CA LEU A 90 9.66 -10.19 8.03
C LEU A 90 8.73 -9.05 8.47
N LYS A 91 9.19 -7.82 8.27
CA LYS A 91 8.38 -6.62 8.39
C LYS A 91 7.85 -6.24 7.02
N THR A 92 6.55 -6.08 6.92
CA THR A 92 5.87 -5.77 5.66
C THR A 92 4.75 -4.78 5.87
N ALA A 93 4.31 -4.14 4.79
CA ALA A 93 3.08 -3.36 4.81
C ALA A 93 1.89 -4.32 5.00
N PHE A 94 1.06 -4.01 5.97
CA PHE A 94 -0.11 -4.81 6.33
C PHE A 94 -1.37 -3.96 6.26
N ALA A 95 -2.29 -4.36 5.41
CA ALA A 95 -3.61 -3.74 5.30
C ALA A 95 -4.56 -4.39 6.29
N LYS A 96 -4.95 -3.63 7.33
CA LYS A 96 -5.93 -4.07 8.33
C LYS A 96 -7.32 -4.22 7.70
N VAL A 97 -8.21 -4.93 8.39
CA VAL A 97 -9.64 -4.92 8.05
C VAL A 97 -10.17 -3.48 8.07
N GLY A 98 -10.90 -3.09 7.04
CA GLY A 98 -11.37 -1.71 6.83
C GLY A 98 -10.33 -0.79 6.14
N ALA A 99 -9.13 -1.29 5.84
CA ALA A 99 -8.16 -0.54 5.05
C ALA A 99 -8.68 -0.33 3.63
N LYS A 100 -8.39 0.85 3.07
CA LYS A 100 -8.72 1.19 1.69
C LYS A 100 -7.45 1.33 0.87
N ILE A 101 -7.44 0.68 -0.30
CA ILE A 101 -6.37 0.75 -1.28
C ILE A 101 -7.02 1.08 -2.63
N GLY A 102 -7.09 2.37 -2.95
CA GLY A 102 -7.88 2.84 -4.08
C GLY A 102 -9.36 2.50 -3.89
N GLU A 103 -9.92 1.75 -4.84
CA GLU A 103 -11.33 1.32 -4.79
C GLU A 103 -11.56 0.03 -3.97
N ILE A 104 -10.49 -0.60 -3.49
CA ILE A 104 -10.56 -1.88 -2.77
C ILE A 104 -10.61 -1.61 -1.27
N GLU A 105 -11.61 -2.15 -0.59
CA GLU A 105 -11.70 -2.19 0.86
C GLU A 105 -11.38 -3.60 1.36
N ILE A 106 -10.47 -3.70 2.34
CA ILE A 106 -10.06 -4.97 2.93
C ILE A 106 -11.10 -5.44 3.93
N ALA A 107 -11.76 -6.54 3.62
CA ALA A 107 -12.73 -7.19 4.48
C ALA A 107 -12.22 -8.56 4.97
N PRO A 108 -12.69 -9.04 6.14
CA PRO A 108 -12.40 -10.39 6.59
C PRO A 108 -12.86 -11.41 5.54
N ARG A 109 -12.00 -12.33 5.19
CA ARG A 109 -12.31 -13.38 4.19
C ARG A 109 -11.90 -14.75 4.71
N LYS A 110 -12.57 -15.78 4.20
CA LYS A 110 -12.09 -17.16 4.34
C LYS A 110 -11.40 -17.57 3.04
N LEU A 111 -10.16 -17.97 3.13
CA LEU A 111 -9.36 -18.47 2.01
C LEU A 111 -8.99 -19.91 2.29
N ALA A 112 -9.44 -20.82 1.42
CA ALA A 112 -9.24 -22.27 1.57
C ALA A 112 -9.60 -22.81 2.97
N GLY A 113 -10.71 -22.33 3.56
CA GLY A 113 -11.20 -22.77 4.87
C GLY A 113 -10.65 -22.01 6.08
N TYR A 114 -9.63 -21.20 5.93
CA TYR A 114 -9.02 -20.41 7.02
C TYR A 114 -9.40 -18.95 6.95
N ALA A 115 -9.59 -18.35 8.13
CA ALA A 115 -9.90 -16.92 8.23
C ALA A 115 -8.65 -16.09 7.90
N SER A 116 -8.83 -15.02 7.12
CA SER A 116 -7.81 -14.01 6.84
C SER A 116 -8.37 -12.64 7.22
N ASN A 117 -7.80 -12.03 8.26
CA ASN A 117 -8.26 -10.77 8.84
C ASN A 117 -7.30 -9.63 8.46
N GLY A 118 -7.05 -9.48 7.17
CA GLY A 118 -6.16 -8.50 6.61
C GLY A 118 -5.38 -9.04 5.43
N MET A 119 -4.49 -8.22 4.89
CA MET A 119 -3.67 -8.56 3.74
C MET A 119 -2.23 -8.09 3.95
N CYS A 120 -1.27 -9.01 3.86
CA CYS A 120 0.14 -8.64 3.72
C CYS A 120 0.39 -8.21 2.28
N CYS A 121 0.94 -7.01 2.11
CA CYS A 121 1.34 -6.53 0.80
C CYS A 121 2.68 -7.18 0.44
N SER A 122 2.77 -7.80 -0.73
CA SER A 122 4.01 -8.34 -1.28
C SER A 122 4.73 -7.26 -2.11
N GLU A 123 6.03 -7.36 -2.19
CA GLU A 123 6.82 -6.66 -3.20
C GLU A 123 6.46 -7.11 -4.60
#